data_3569b60dc992b04ab99cd406ec13877d
#
_entry.id   3569b60dc992b04ab99cd406ec13877d
#
_cell.length_a   1.000
_cell.length_b   1.000
_cell.length_c   1.000
_cell.angle_alpha   90.00
_cell.angle_beta   90.00
_cell.angle_gamma   90.00
#
_symmetry.space_group_name_H-M   'P 1'
#
loop_
_entity.id
_entity.type
_entity.pdbx_description
1 polymer ?
#
loop_
_entity_poly.entity_id
_entity_poly.type
_entity_poly.pdbx_seq_one_letter_code
_entity_poly.pdbx_strand_id
1 'polypeptide(L)'
;MLRWAEGKSAIVLARPGTCHPVRLDGAMGDRHAAPMNLLLLRNAQVHAPEPLGQQHLLLGGGRILWMGAELADLPAALSVQTIDLQGRRLLPGLIDAHVHVTGGGGEAGFRTRVPPQGVSRFTRAGITTVVGLLGTDDVARGPQDLLATVYALREEGLSALAFTGGYHLPPRTLTGTVRGDLVFIEALIGIGEVAISDHRSSQPTLDELLRLAADAHVAGLMTGKAGVLHLHLGDGPRGLELVRQALAQSELPPRVFHPTHVNRRKALFDEALALAAQGCTIDLTAFPVEEGEDAWSAADALLRYLDSGTAAERITISSDAGGCLPVFDAEGHVCRMGVGESGALLETLNDVVRRGVPLERALPAFTSNPARLLRLADKGRIRVGADADLLALDAAGAAHDVIAGGVVHVRAGRVEHRGTFENEN
;
A
#
# COMPACT_ATOMS: atom_id res chain seq x y z
N MET A 1 20.49 -53.79 8.43
CA MET A 1 19.30 -53.96 9.28
C MET A 1 19.17 -52.70 10.14
N LEU A 2 18.35 -51.78 9.69
CA LEU A 2 18.06 -50.56 10.44
C LEU A 2 16.60 -50.65 10.91
N ARG A 3 16.41 -50.68 12.24
CA ARG A 3 15.09 -50.58 12.87
C ARG A 3 14.70 -49.11 12.94
N TRP A 4 13.53 -48.80 12.42
CA TRP A 4 12.85 -47.53 12.66
C TRP A 4 12.24 -47.53 14.05
N ALA A 5 12.57 -46.53 14.86
CA ALA A 5 11.88 -46.22 16.09
C ALA A 5 11.01 -44.97 15.84
N GLU A 6 9.75 -45.07 16.15
CA GLU A 6 8.76 -43.99 16.07
C GLU A 6 9.01 -42.93 17.11
N GLY A 7 8.82 -41.67 16.76
CA GLY A 7 8.45 -40.63 17.69
C GLY A 7 9.42 -39.47 17.86
N LYS A 8 9.01 -38.29 17.35
CA LYS A 8 9.42 -36.93 17.70
C LYS A 8 10.75 -36.44 17.13
N SER A 9 10.66 -35.80 15.96
CA SER A 9 11.73 -34.94 15.44
C SER A 9 11.70 -33.59 16.17
N ALA A 10 12.60 -33.40 17.12
CA ALA A 10 12.97 -32.09 17.63
C ALA A 10 14.39 -31.80 17.11
N ILE A 11 14.54 -30.79 16.25
CA ILE A 11 15.85 -30.24 15.93
C ILE A 11 16.23 -29.30 17.06
N VAL A 12 17.15 -29.75 17.91
CA VAL A 12 17.74 -28.93 18.97
C VAL A 12 19.09 -28.43 18.47
N LEU A 13 19.20 -27.16 18.17
CA LEU A 13 20.47 -26.45 18.09
C LEU A 13 20.72 -25.77 19.45
N ALA A 14 21.49 -26.41 20.33
CA ALA A 14 21.79 -25.88 21.64
C ALA A 14 23.04 -24.97 21.60
N ARG A 15 22.87 -23.72 22.07
CA ARG A 15 23.88 -22.97 22.81
C ARG A 15 23.27 -22.58 24.16
N PRO A 16 24.04 -22.59 25.28
CA PRO A 16 23.49 -22.39 26.61
C PRO A 16 23.23 -20.93 26.89
N GLY A 17 21.95 -20.59 27.05
CA GLY A 17 21.43 -19.27 27.41
C GLY A 17 19.94 -19.24 27.17
N THR A 18 19.15 -19.47 28.23
CA THR A 18 17.70 -19.25 28.38
C THR A 18 16.83 -19.37 27.12
N CYS A 19 16.41 -20.58 26.77
CA CYS A 19 15.31 -20.81 25.84
C CYS A 19 13.98 -20.42 26.50
N HIS A 20 13.32 -19.35 26.02
CA HIS A 20 11.88 -19.23 26.16
C HIS A 20 11.21 -20.11 25.12
N PRO A 21 10.21 -20.93 25.47
CA PRO A 21 9.49 -21.73 24.49
C PRO A 21 8.69 -20.81 23.58
N VAL A 22 8.97 -20.86 22.28
CA VAL A 22 8.07 -20.30 21.26
C VAL A 22 6.80 -21.16 21.30
N ARG A 23 5.70 -20.62 21.78
CA ARG A 23 4.38 -21.25 21.63
C ARG A 23 3.94 -21.08 20.19
N LEU A 24 4.01 -22.16 19.43
CA LEU A 24 3.32 -22.30 18.15
C LEU A 24 1.88 -22.72 18.44
N ASP A 25 1.06 -21.82 18.95
CA ASP A 25 -0.38 -22.02 19.11
C ASP A 25 -1.10 -21.75 17.78
N GLY A 26 -0.78 -22.55 16.77
CA GLY A 26 -1.38 -22.52 15.44
C GLY A 26 -1.95 -23.89 15.07
N ALA A 27 -2.83 -24.47 15.89
CA ALA A 27 -3.70 -25.54 15.44
C ALA A 27 -4.80 -24.95 14.55
N MET A 28 -4.90 -25.42 13.30
CA MET A 28 -6.12 -25.32 12.49
C MET A 28 -7.24 -26.08 13.23
N GLY A 29 -7.92 -25.40 14.11
CA GLY A 29 -9.01 -25.93 14.89
C GLY A 29 -9.83 -24.81 15.47
N ASP A 30 -11.11 -24.76 15.10
CA ASP A 30 -12.18 -23.96 15.68
C ASP A 30 -11.84 -22.47 15.89
N ARG A 31 -12.33 -21.64 14.99
CA ARG A 31 -12.58 -20.22 15.29
C ARG A 31 -13.67 -20.16 16.38
N HIS A 32 -13.35 -20.61 17.58
CA HIS A 32 -14.04 -20.10 18.75
C HIS A 32 -13.78 -18.60 18.76
N ALA A 33 -14.85 -17.83 18.74
CA ALA A 33 -14.82 -16.38 18.77
C ALA A 33 -13.79 -15.94 19.82
N ALA A 34 -12.63 -15.45 19.38
CA ALA A 34 -11.71 -14.76 20.27
C ALA A 34 -12.54 -13.71 21.01
N PRO A 35 -12.38 -13.53 22.33
CA PRO A 35 -13.15 -12.55 23.07
C PRO A 35 -13.08 -11.23 22.28
N MET A 36 -14.24 -10.67 21.96
CA MET A 36 -14.33 -9.44 21.18
C MET A 36 -13.72 -8.34 22.04
N ASN A 37 -12.40 -8.11 21.87
CA ASN A 37 -11.69 -7.04 22.56
C ASN A 37 -12.26 -5.72 22.06
N LEU A 38 -13.03 -5.05 22.89
CA LEU A 38 -13.53 -3.72 22.61
C LEU A 38 -12.44 -2.69 22.93
N LEU A 39 -12.24 -1.76 22.01
CA LEU A 39 -11.32 -0.64 22.21
C LEU A 39 -12.09 0.67 22.07
N LEU A 40 -12.05 1.49 23.11
CA LEU A 40 -12.63 2.82 23.13
C LEU A 40 -11.54 3.87 22.93
N LEU A 41 -11.59 4.59 21.82
CA LEU A 41 -10.78 5.78 21.60
C LEU A 41 -11.55 7.01 22.08
N ARG A 42 -10.93 7.78 22.98
CA ARG A 42 -11.54 8.98 23.56
C ARG A 42 -10.85 10.23 23.07
N ASN A 43 -11.62 11.31 23.00
CA ASN A 43 -11.09 12.66 22.74
C ASN A 43 -10.26 12.75 21.44
N ALA A 44 -10.74 12.15 20.35
CA ALA A 44 -10.11 12.21 19.03
C ALA A 44 -10.58 13.44 18.25
N GLN A 45 -9.65 14.23 17.70
CA GLN A 45 -9.98 15.23 16.68
C GLN A 45 -10.04 14.54 15.33
N VAL A 46 -11.22 14.17 14.89
CA VAL A 46 -11.42 13.27 13.73
C VAL A 46 -11.41 14.02 12.41
N HIS A 47 -10.62 13.50 11.46
CA HIS A 47 -10.63 13.84 10.03
C HIS A 47 -10.95 12.57 9.22
N ALA A 48 -12.07 12.55 8.49
CA ALA A 48 -12.65 11.33 7.91
C ALA A 48 -12.66 11.14 6.37
N PRO A 49 -12.01 11.84 5.44
CA PRO A 49 -11.05 12.94 5.53
C PRO A 49 -11.59 14.29 5.99
N GLU A 50 -12.88 14.53 5.86
CA GLU A 50 -13.51 15.79 6.27
C GLU A 50 -13.41 15.98 7.80
N PRO A 51 -13.22 17.20 8.31
CA PRO A 51 -13.13 17.44 9.73
C PRO A 51 -14.50 17.20 10.40
N LEU A 52 -14.54 16.25 11.35
CA LEU A 52 -15.74 15.93 12.14
C LEU A 52 -15.72 16.49 13.57
N GLY A 53 -14.64 17.21 13.91
CA GLY A 53 -14.45 17.72 15.27
C GLY A 53 -14.08 16.63 16.27
N GLN A 54 -14.28 16.93 17.56
CA GLN A 54 -13.96 16.00 18.63
C GLN A 54 -15.00 14.86 18.69
N GLN A 55 -14.51 13.64 18.66
CA GLN A 55 -15.32 12.43 18.68
C GLN A 55 -14.72 11.37 19.63
N HIS A 56 -15.54 10.42 20.00
CA HIS A 56 -15.15 9.15 20.63
C HIS A 56 -15.52 8.02 19.67
N LEU A 57 -14.70 6.96 19.62
CA LEU A 57 -14.96 5.80 18.77
C LEU A 57 -14.88 4.53 19.58
N LEU A 58 -15.86 3.63 19.36
CA LEU A 58 -15.81 2.26 19.87
C LEU A 58 -15.47 1.31 18.74
N LEU A 59 -14.41 0.55 18.91
CA LEU A 59 -13.92 -0.45 17.97
C LEU A 59 -14.17 -1.86 18.51
N GLY A 60 -14.45 -2.80 17.62
CA GLY A 60 -14.59 -4.21 17.96
C GLY A 60 -14.71 -5.08 16.72
N GLY A 61 -14.12 -6.28 16.75
CA GLY A 61 -14.14 -7.19 15.62
C GLY A 61 -13.51 -6.61 14.33
N GLY A 62 -12.50 -5.75 14.47
CA GLY A 62 -11.83 -5.10 13.35
C GLY A 62 -12.61 -3.93 12.72
N ARG A 63 -13.72 -3.49 13.33
CA ARG A 63 -14.63 -2.48 12.78
C ARG A 63 -14.84 -1.31 13.73
N ILE A 64 -15.21 -0.15 13.17
CA ILE A 64 -15.74 0.98 13.94
C ILE A 64 -17.22 0.70 14.23
N LEU A 65 -17.53 0.37 15.47
CA LEU A 65 -18.89 -0.01 15.87
C LEU A 65 -19.77 1.20 16.15
N TRP A 66 -19.15 2.26 16.70
CA TRP A 66 -19.85 3.47 17.08
C TRP A 66 -18.90 4.68 17.02
N MET A 67 -19.45 5.87 16.77
CA MET A 67 -18.74 7.15 16.83
C MET A 67 -19.72 8.25 17.25
N GLY A 68 -19.31 9.12 18.17
CA GLY A 68 -20.10 10.23 18.67
C GLY A 68 -19.32 11.24 19.48
N ALA A 69 -19.86 12.49 19.56
CA ALA A 69 -19.24 13.58 20.32
C ALA A 69 -19.37 13.41 21.84
N GLU A 70 -20.45 12.78 22.28
CA GLU A 70 -20.67 12.45 23.68
C GLU A 70 -20.32 10.99 23.94
N LEU A 71 -19.69 10.72 25.08
CA LEU A 71 -19.28 9.37 25.42
C LEU A 71 -20.52 8.51 25.69
N ALA A 72 -20.65 7.40 24.97
CA ALA A 72 -21.73 6.45 25.23
C ALA A 72 -21.56 5.77 26.59
N ASP A 73 -22.66 5.57 27.32
CA ASP A 73 -22.68 4.73 28.51
C ASP A 73 -22.53 3.26 28.09
N LEU A 74 -21.36 2.71 28.37
CA LEU A 74 -21.07 1.31 28.09
C LEU A 74 -21.42 0.46 29.33
N PRO A 75 -22.13 -0.68 29.16
CA PRO A 75 -22.41 -1.57 30.26
C PRO A 75 -21.13 -2.01 30.99
N ALA A 76 -21.10 -1.93 32.29
CA ALA A 76 -19.94 -2.31 33.15
C ALA A 76 -19.49 -3.77 32.93
N ALA A 77 -20.38 -4.62 32.41
CA ALA A 77 -20.08 -6.01 32.08
C ALA A 77 -19.17 -6.18 30.83
N LEU A 78 -19.01 -5.11 30.00
CA LEU A 78 -18.14 -5.14 28.86
C LEU A 78 -16.70 -4.82 29.29
N SER A 79 -15.78 -5.72 28.99
CA SER A 79 -14.34 -5.42 29.11
C SER A 79 -13.92 -4.54 27.96
N VAL A 80 -13.69 -3.24 28.23
CA VAL A 80 -13.32 -2.26 27.20
C VAL A 80 -11.96 -1.67 27.52
N GLN A 81 -10.98 -1.88 26.63
CA GLN A 81 -9.72 -1.16 26.72
C GLN A 81 -9.94 0.29 26.27
N THR A 82 -9.33 1.26 26.97
CA THR A 82 -9.50 2.68 26.62
C THR A 82 -8.17 3.33 26.27
N ILE A 83 -8.15 4.09 25.18
CA ILE A 83 -7.06 4.97 24.77
C ILE A 83 -7.60 6.38 24.74
N ASP A 84 -7.02 7.29 25.51
CA ASP A 84 -7.31 8.72 25.45
C ASP A 84 -6.35 9.40 24.48
N LEU A 85 -6.87 9.90 23.36
CA LEU A 85 -6.10 10.58 22.33
C LEU A 85 -5.81 12.03 22.66
N GLN A 86 -6.39 12.59 23.74
CA GLN A 86 -6.08 13.93 24.26
C GLN A 86 -6.19 15.04 23.20
N GLY A 87 -7.17 14.98 22.32
CA GLY A 87 -7.39 15.94 21.25
C GLY A 87 -6.45 15.77 20.04
N ARG A 88 -5.69 14.67 19.95
CA ARG A 88 -4.85 14.38 18.77
C ARG A 88 -5.70 14.19 17.53
N ARG A 89 -5.15 14.58 16.38
CA ARG A 89 -5.76 14.34 15.08
C ARG A 89 -5.81 12.85 14.81
N LEU A 90 -7.01 12.34 14.52
CA LEU A 90 -7.26 10.96 14.14
C LEU A 90 -7.69 10.92 12.68
N LEU A 91 -6.93 10.20 11.86
CA LEU A 91 -7.08 10.06 10.42
C LEU A 91 -7.46 8.60 10.10
N PRO A 92 -8.05 8.30 8.92
CA PRO A 92 -8.00 6.96 8.37
C PRO A 92 -6.53 6.53 8.23
N GLY A 93 -6.25 5.26 8.46
CA GLY A 93 -4.94 4.70 8.18
C GLY A 93 -4.57 4.91 6.70
N LEU A 94 -3.29 5.17 6.43
CA LEU A 94 -2.81 5.42 5.08
C LEU A 94 -2.89 4.14 4.24
N ILE A 95 -3.18 4.30 2.96
CA ILE A 95 -3.23 3.22 1.96
C ILE A 95 -2.10 3.43 0.98
N ASP A 96 -1.14 2.52 0.97
CA ASP A 96 -0.03 2.51 0.04
C ASP A 96 -0.32 1.55 -1.11
N ALA A 97 -0.63 2.11 -2.27
CA ALA A 97 -1.09 1.35 -3.44
C ALA A 97 0.04 0.77 -4.29
N HIS A 98 1.31 0.99 -3.90
CA HIS A 98 2.48 0.51 -4.63
C HIS A 98 3.63 0.20 -3.68
N VAL A 99 3.81 -1.08 -3.36
CA VAL A 99 4.82 -1.56 -2.42
C VAL A 99 5.48 -2.86 -2.90
N HIS A 100 6.81 -2.90 -2.89
CA HIS A 100 7.56 -4.13 -3.11
C HIS A 100 7.67 -4.93 -1.81
N VAL A 101 6.58 -5.56 -1.40
CA VAL A 101 6.51 -6.31 -0.12
C VAL A 101 7.52 -7.45 -0.03
N THR A 102 7.88 -8.07 -1.17
CA THR A 102 8.94 -9.08 -1.29
C THR A 102 10.33 -8.46 -1.46
N GLY A 103 10.43 -7.13 -1.46
CA GLY A 103 11.60 -6.37 -1.90
C GLY A 103 11.71 -6.32 -3.42
N GLY A 104 12.30 -5.25 -3.93
CA GLY A 104 12.63 -5.01 -5.33
C GLY A 104 14.14 -5.16 -5.60
N GLY A 105 14.63 -4.50 -6.65
CA GLY A 105 16.02 -4.43 -7.01
C GLY A 105 16.57 -5.69 -7.66
N GLY A 106 17.87 -5.71 -7.86
CA GLY A 106 18.59 -6.79 -8.55
C GLY A 106 19.21 -6.34 -9.86
N GLU A 107 18.93 -5.12 -10.33
CA GLU A 107 19.37 -4.56 -11.62
C GLU A 107 20.90 -4.44 -11.73
N ALA A 108 21.60 -4.26 -10.61
CA ALA A 108 23.06 -4.24 -10.56
C ALA A 108 23.65 -5.57 -10.01
N GLY A 109 22.94 -6.68 -10.21
CA GLY A 109 23.30 -8.03 -9.76
C GLY A 109 22.62 -8.44 -8.45
N PHE A 110 22.62 -9.73 -8.14
CA PHE A 110 21.87 -10.33 -7.03
C PHE A 110 22.14 -9.69 -5.66
N ARG A 111 23.32 -9.11 -5.45
CA ARG A 111 23.67 -8.40 -4.20
C ARG A 111 22.86 -7.13 -3.96
N THR A 112 22.20 -6.59 -4.99
CA THR A 112 21.40 -5.36 -4.91
C THR A 112 19.89 -5.64 -4.74
N ARG A 113 19.52 -6.89 -4.47
CA ARG A 113 18.14 -7.27 -4.13
C ARG A 113 17.78 -6.73 -2.74
N VAL A 114 16.74 -5.93 -2.68
CA VAL A 114 16.20 -5.41 -1.41
C VAL A 114 15.50 -6.54 -0.67
N PRO A 115 15.71 -6.71 0.65
CA PRO A 115 14.99 -7.74 1.43
C PRO A 115 13.50 -7.41 1.57
N PRO A 116 12.64 -8.42 1.88
CA PRO A 116 11.24 -8.21 2.19
C PRO A 116 11.03 -7.21 3.34
N GLN A 117 9.89 -6.50 3.31
CA GLN A 117 9.54 -5.50 4.30
C GLN A 117 8.74 -6.14 5.46
N GLY A 118 9.13 -5.86 6.70
CA GLY A 118 8.37 -6.29 7.87
C GLY A 118 7.19 -5.37 8.18
N VAL A 119 6.19 -5.90 8.91
CA VAL A 119 4.93 -5.20 9.21
C VAL A 119 5.15 -3.87 9.96
N SER A 120 6.12 -3.81 10.88
CA SER A 120 6.37 -2.62 11.66
C SER A 120 6.93 -1.44 10.84
N ARG A 121 7.54 -1.70 9.67
CA ARG A 121 7.97 -0.63 8.76
C ARG A 121 6.78 0.15 8.19
N PHE A 122 5.69 -0.55 7.88
CA PHE A 122 4.46 0.07 7.39
C PHE A 122 3.71 0.78 8.51
N THR A 123 3.51 0.10 9.64
CA THR A 123 2.69 0.65 10.72
C THR A 123 3.33 1.84 11.41
N ARG A 124 4.67 1.90 11.55
CA ARG A 124 5.39 3.12 12.00
C ARG A 124 5.15 4.33 11.09
N ALA A 125 4.92 4.10 9.82
CA ALA A 125 4.59 5.13 8.83
C ALA A 125 3.10 5.48 8.79
N GLY A 126 2.26 4.89 9.66
CA GLY A 126 0.81 5.10 9.66
C GLY A 126 0.07 4.36 8.55
N ILE A 127 0.75 3.47 7.83
CA ILE A 127 0.17 2.67 6.75
C ILE A 127 -0.52 1.45 7.36
N THR A 128 -1.80 1.25 7.04
CA THR A 128 -2.62 0.13 7.50
C THR A 128 -3.06 -0.79 6.37
N THR A 129 -2.87 -0.34 5.13
CA THR A 129 -3.21 -1.11 3.92
C THR A 129 -2.12 -0.96 2.88
N VAL A 130 -1.66 -2.08 2.32
CA VAL A 130 -0.65 -2.12 1.27
C VAL A 130 -1.13 -2.91 0.06
N VAL A 131 -0.67 -2.53 -1.13
CA VAL A 131 -0.81 -3.33 -2.35
C VAL A 131 0.57 -3.75 -2.82
N GLY A 132 0.86 -5.05 -2.69
CA GLY A 132 2.11 -5.65 -3.10
C GLY A 132 2.20 -5.84 -4.62
N LEU A 133 3.40 -5.77 -5.16
CA LEU A 133 3.66 -6.00 -6.58
C LEU A 133 5.08 -6.50 -6.82
N LEU A 134 5.34 -6.98 -8.03
CA LEU A 134 6.66 -7.33 -8.53
C LEU A 134 7.12 -6.26 -9.53
N GLY A 135 8.36 -5.82 -9.39
CA GLY A 135 9.00 -4.90 -10.31
C GLY A 135 9.84 -5.62 -11.37
N THR A 136 11.05 -5.12 -11.61
CA THR A 136 11.99 -5.61 -12.63
C THR A 136 12.35 -7.09 -12.46
N ASP A 137 12.55 -7.56 -11.20
CA ASP A 137 12.77 -8.97 -10.89
C ASP A 137 11.42 -9.67 -10.67
N ASP A 138 10.75 -10.06 -11.72
CA ASP A 138 9.57 -10.92 -11.71
C ASP A 138 9.89 -12.39 -12.00
N VAL A 139 11.18 -12.76 -11.99
CA VAL A 139 11.69 -14.10 -12.28
C VAL A 139 12.18 -14.81 -11.01
N ALA A 140 13.11 -14.20 -10.27
CA ALA A 140 13.62 -14.75 -9.03
C ALA A 140 12.68 -14.48 -7.84
N ARG A 141 11.80 -13.47 -7.97
CA ARG A 141 10.61 -13.25 -7.16
C ARG A 141 9.39 -13.56 -8.03
N GLY A 142 8.57 -14.53 -7.64
CA GLY A 142 7.41 -14.92 -8.42
C GLY A 142 6.08 -14.51 -7.79
N PRO A 143 4.96 -14.64 -8.51
CA PRO A 143 3.63 -14.34 -7.97
C PRO A 143 3.27 -15.23 -6.77
N GLN A 144 3.88 -16.42 -6.65
CA GLN A 144 3.72 -17.31 -5.49
C GLN A 144 4.31 -16.69 -4.22
N ASP A 145 5.53 -16.17 -4.30
CA ASP A 145 6.23 -15.51 -3.19
C ASP A 145 5.50 -14.22 -2.79
N LEU A 146 5.06 -13.43 -3.78
CA LEU A 146 4.26 -12.24 -3.55
C LEU A 146 2.96 -12.57 -2.80
N LEU A 147 2.22 -13.57 -3.25
CA LEU A 147 0.96 -13.96 -2.61
C LEU A 147 1.18 -14.50 -1.19
N ALA A 148 2.21 -15.32 -0.99
CA ALA A 148 2.58 -15.82 0.34
C ALA A 148 2.93 -14.68 1.30
N THR A 149 3.70 -13.68 0.83
CA THR A 149 4.05 -12.49 1.63
C THR A 149 2.82 -11.65 1.97
N VAL A 150 1.88 -11.49 1.03
CA VAL A 150 0.60 -10.80 1.28
C VAL A 150 -0.19 -11.50 2.38
N TYR A 151 -0.29 -12.82 2.36
CA TYR A 151 -0.97 -13.57 3.40
C TYR A 151 -0.24 -13.49 4.75
N ALA A 152 1.09 -13.55 4.76
CA ALA A 152 1.87 -13.37 5.98
C ALA A 152 1.61 -11.98 6.63
N LEU A 153 1.60 -10.90 5.84
CA LEU A 153 1.26 -9.56 6.33
C LEU A 153 -0.16 -9.48 6.89
N ARG A 154 -1.12 -10.21 6.29
CA ARG A 154 -2.49 -10.29 6.81
C ARG A 154 -2.56 -11.04 8.15
N GLU A 155 -1.81 -12.13 8.29
CA GLU A 155 -1.70 -12.86 9.56
C GLU A 155 -1.06 -12.01 10.67
N GLU A 156 -0.17 -11.09 10.29
CA GLU A 156 0.44 -10.10 11.16
C GLU A 156 -0.42 -8.84 11.36
N GLY A 157 -1.69 -8.84 10.91
CA GLY A 157 -2.70 -7.83 11.22
C GLY A 157 -2.74 -6.63 10.26
N LEU A 158 -1.95 -6.61 9.17
CA LEU A 158 -2.01 -5.57 8.16
C LEU A 158 -3.02 -5.93 7.06
N SER A 159 -3.74 -4.95 6.52
CA SER A 159 -4.50 -5.19 5.29
C SER A 159 -3.55 -5.22 4.09
N ALA A 160 -3.43 -6.38 3.44
CA ALA A 160 -2.53 -6.56 2.30
C ALA A 160 -3.25 -7.18 1.11
N LEU A 161 -2.99 -6.63 -0.07
CA LEU A 161 -3.50 -7.05 -1.37
C LEU A 161 -2.32 -7.07 -2.35
N ALA A 162 -2.53 -7.53 -3.59
CA ALA A 162 -1.49 -7.46 -4.61
C ALA A 162 -2.04 -7.26 -6.03
N PHE A 163 -1.14 -6.84 -6.91
CA PHE A 163 -1.30 -6.95 -8.36
C PHE A 163 -0.65 -8.24 -8.86
N THR A 164 -1.22 -8.88 -9.89
CA THR A 164 -0.60 -10.01 -10.59
C THR A 164 0.27 -9.52 -11.73
N GLY A 165 1.28 -10.29 -12.10
CA GLY A 165 2.25 -9.94 -13.14
C GLY A 165 3.53 -9.33 -12.58
N GLY A 166 4.10 -8.38 -13.29
CA GLY A 166 5.33 -7.67 -13.03
C GLY A 166 5.65 -6.75 -14.20
N TYR A 167 6.92 -6.34 -14.36
CA TYR A 167 7.34 -5.42 -15.43
C TYR A 167 7.08 -5.97 -16.85
N HIS A 168 7.22 -7.29 -17.03
CA HIS A 168 7.40 -7.88 -18.36
C HIS A 168 6.13 -8.53 -18.91
N LEU A 169 6.08 -8.62 -20.25
CA LEU A 169 5.09 -9.38 -20.99
C LEU A 169 5.74 -10.60 -21.66
N PRO A 170 5.02 -11.75 -21.71
CA PRO A 170 3.73 -12.01 -21.05
C PRO A 170 3.86 -12.04 -19.53
N PRO A 171 2.84 -11.54 -18.77
CA PRO A 171 2.92 -11.50 -17.31
C PRO A 171 2.98 -12.92 -16.73
N ARG A 172 3.74 -13.09 -15.66
CA ARG A 172 3.75 -14.32 -14.87
C ARG A 172 2.49 -14.40 -14.02
N THR A 173 1.86 -15.55 -13.97
CA THR A 173 0.57 -15.76 -13.32
C THR A 173 0.56 -17.05 -12.50
N LEU A 174 -0.40 -17.17 -11.60
CA LEU A 174 -0.61 -18.37 -10.76
C LEU A 174 -1.54 -19.38 -11.44
N THR A 175 -2.55 -18.91 -12.17
CA THR A 175 -3.59 -19.74 -12.77
C THR A 175 -3.42 -19.95 -14.28
N GLY A 176 -2.35 -19.42 -14.86
CA GLY A 176 -2.06 -19.48 -16.29
C GLY A 176 -2.56 -18.26 -17.07
N THR A 177 -3.39 -17.41 -16.51
CA THR A 177 -3.84 -16.14 -17.12
C THR A 177 -4.04 -15.06 -16.06
N VAL A 178 -3.81 -13.79 -16.42
CA VAL A 178 -4.06 -12.64 -15.52
C VAL A 178 -5.53 -12.54 -15.13
N ARG A 179 -6.44 -12.84 -16.04
CA ARG A 179 -7.87 -12.86 -15.76
C ARG A 179 -8.22 -13.95 -14.75
N GLY A 180 -7.64 -15.16 -14.88
CA GLY A 180 -7.81 -16.26 -13.94
C GLY A 180 -7.33 -15.91 -12.54
N ASP A 181 -6.16 -15.28 -12.43
CA ASP A 181 -5.62 -14.81 -11.16
C ASP A 181 -6.58 -13.83 -10.46
N LEU A 182 -7.06 -12.82 -11.19
CA LEU A 182 -8.00 -11.84 -10.65
C LEU A 182 -9.36 -12.44 -10.27
N VAL A 183 -9.84 -13.44 -11.02
CA VAL A 183 -11.15 -14.04 -10.75
C VAL A 183 -11.10 -15.01 -9.56
N PHE A 184 -10.07 -15.84 -9.47
CA PHE A 184 -10.05 -16.95 -8.51
C PHE A 184 -9.24 -16.67 -7.23
N ILE A 185 -8.35 -15.66 -7.22
CA ILE A 185 -7.51 -15.36 -6.06
C ILE A 185 -7.98 -14.04 -5.45
N GLU A 186 -8.55 -14.10 -4.25
CA GLU A 186 -9.19 -12.96 -3.59
C GLU A 186 -8.24 -11.78 -3.40
N ALA A 187 -6.99 -12.04 -2.99
CA ALA A 187 -5.99 -11.02 -2.71
C ALA A 187 -5.48 -10.27 -3.95
N LEU A 188 -5.67 -10.82 -5.17
CA LEU A 188 -5.23 -10.20 -6.41
C LEU A 188 -6.33 -9.29 -6.98
N ILE A 189 -6.05 -7.98 -7.11
CA ILE A 189 -7.07 -6.97 -7.41
C ILE A 189 -6.87 -6.21 -8.72
N GLY A 190 -5.73 -6.37 -9.38
CA GLY A 190 -5.36 -5.73 -10.64
C GLY A 190 -4.13 -6.38 -11.24
N ILE A 191 -3.62 -5.81 -12.31
CA ILE A 191 -2.40 -6.24 -13.03
C ILE A 191 -1.33 -5.19 -12.83
N GLY A 192 -0.09 -5.57 -12.53
CA GLY A 192 1.01 -4.64 -12.41
C GLY A 192 2.19 -5.12 -11.55
N GLU A 193 3.24 -4.29 -11.54
CA GLU A 193 3.36 -3.07 -12.35
C GLU A 193 3.94 -3.42 -13.74
N VAL A 194 3.24 -3.07 -14.79
CA VAL A 194 3.72 -3.28 -16.16
C VAL A 194 4.53 -2.07 -16.61
N ALA A 195 5.79 -2.27 -17.01
CA ALA A 195 6.68 -1.17 -17.38
C ALA A 195 6.43 -0.69 -18.81
N ILE A 196 6.25 0.62 -18.94
CA ILE A 196 6.20 1.33 -20.23
C ILE A 196 7.15 2.53 -20.20
N SER A 197 7.62 2.95 -21.38
CA SER A 197 8.57 4.07 -21.50
C SER A 197 9.82 3.92 -20.62
N ASP A 198 10.32 2.70 -20.47
CA ASP A 198 11.48 2.33 -19.67
C ASP A 198 12.37 1.37 -20.48
N HIS A 199 13.69 1.56 -20.44
CA HIS A 199 14.62 0.67 -21.12
C HIS A 199 14.62 -0.76 -20.54
N ARG A 200 14.15 -0.92 -19.29
CA ARG A 200 14.01 -2.21 -18.60
C ARG A 200 12.69 -2.92 -18.92
N SER A 201 11.78 -2.27 -19.65
CA SER A 201 10.49 -2.86 -20.02
C SER A 201 10.63 -3.90 -21.12
N SER A 202 9.63 -4.76 -21.28
CA SER A 202 9.50 -5.66 -22.44
C SER A 202 9.14 -4.93 -23.75
N GLN A 203 9.06 -3.61 -23.76
CA GLN A 203 8.67 -2.77 -24.89
C GLN A 203 7.29 -3.14 -25.45
N PRO A 204 6.22 -3.14 -24.62
CA PRO A 204 4.91 -3.60 -25.04
C PRO A 204 4.37 -2.81 -26.23
N THR A 205 3.66 -3.53 -27.10
CA THR A 205 2.85 -2.93 -28.18
C THR A 205 1.51 -2.42 -27.62
N LEU A 206 0.83 -1.59 -28.41
CA LEU A 206 -0.52 -1.13 -28.05
C LEU A 206 -1.50 -2.30 -27.89
N ASP A 207 -1.44 -3.29 -28.80
CA ASP A 207 -2.33 -4.45 -28.78
C ASP A 207 -2.14 -5.30 -27.51
N GLU A 208 -0.91 -5.50 -27.07
CA GLU A 208 -0.61 -6.21 -25.82
C GLU A 208 -1.13 -5.43 -24.61
N LEU A 209 -0.92 -4.12 -24.56
CA LEU A 209 -1.43 -3.28 -23.48
C LEU A 209 -2.95 -3.32 -23.41
N LEU A 210 -3.64 -3.23 -24.55
CA LEU A 210 -5.10 -3.28 -24.65
C LEU A 210 -5.66 -4.62 -24.18
N ARG A 211 -5.01 -5.74 -24.52
CA ARG A 211 -5.42 -7.07 -24.03
C ARG A 211 -5.32 -7.19 -22.53
N LEU A 212 -4.22 -6.73 -21.92
CA LEU A 212 -4.08 -6.73 -20.47
C LEU A 212 -5.11 -5.82 -19.79
N ALA A 213 -5.32 -4.62 -20.32
CA ALA A 213 -6.31 -3.69 -19.80
C ALA A 213 -7.74 -4.27 -19.89
N ALA A 214 -8.07 -4.96 -21.01
CA ALA A 214 -9.35 -5.62 -21.17
C ALA A 214 -9.52 -6.79 -20.19
N ASP A 215 -8.48 -7.59 -19.96
CA ASP A 215 -8.51 -8.68 -18.98
C ASP A 215 -8.70 -8.17 -17.56
N ALA A 216 -7.98 -7.10 -17.16
CA ALA A 216 -8.15 -6.44 -15.89
C ALA A 216 -9.58 -5.91 -15.72
N HIS A 217 -10.08 -5.18 -16.72
CA HIS A 217 -11.40 -4.58 -16.71
C HIS A 217 -12.50 -5.63 -16.54
N VAL A 218 -12.49 -6.67 -17.38
CA VAL A 218 -13.53 -7.72 -17.35
C VAL A 218 -13.47 -8.52 -16.04
N ALA A 219 -12.28 -8.88 -15.57
CA ALA A 219 -12.14 -9.54 -14.27
C ALA A 219 -12.66 -8.66 -13.13
N GLY A 220 -12.37 -7.35 -13.16
CA GLY A 220 -12.90 -6.39 -12.21
C GLY A 220 -14.42 -6.24 -12.24
N LEU A 221 -15.07 -6.38 -13.40
CA LEU A 221 -16.53 -6.43 -13.53
C LEU A 221 -17.11 -7.70 -12.92
N MET A 222 -16.49 -8.86 -13.19
CA MET A 222 -16.95 -10.16 -12.70
C MET A 222 -16.86 -10.31 -11.19
N THR A 223 -15.86 -9.69 -10.57
CA THR A 223 -15.52 -9.91 -9.15
C THR A 223 -15.84 -8.76 -8.23
N GLY A 224 -16.17 -7.59 -8.77
CA GLY A 224 -16.29 -6.35 -8.00
C GLY A 224 -14.95 -5.73 -7.58
N LYS A 225 -13.81 -6.35 -7.90
CA LYS A 225 -12.47 -5.87 -7.58
C LYS A 225 -12.08 -4.65 -8.43
N ALA A 226 -10.93 -4.03 -8.11
CA ALA A 226 -10.42 -2.85 -8.81
C ALA A 226 -10.37 -3.03 -10.33
N GLY A 227 -9.75 -4.11 -10.80
CA GLY A 227 -9.60 -4.41 -12.21
C GLY A 227 -8.85 -3.30 -12.95
N VAL A 228 -7.76 -2.83 -12.35
CA VAL A 228 -6.87 -1.79 -12.92
C VAL A 228 -5.64 -2.43 -13.56
N LEU A 229 -5.11 -1.77 -14.57
CA LEU A 229 -3.79 -1.98 -15.12
C LEU A 229 -2.87 -0.89 -14.55
N HIS A 230 -2.02 -1.28 -13.60
CA HIS A 230 -1.06 -0.43 -12.93
C HIS A 230 0.23 -0.39 -13.76
N LEU A 231 0.66 0.80 -14.16
CA LEU A 231 1.71 1.01 -15.15
C LEU A 231 2.89 1.75 -14.56
N HIS A 232 4.06 1.10 -14.57
CA HIS A 232 5.32 1.76 -14.27
C HIS A 232 5.74 2.69 -15.40
N LEU A 233 5.99 3.95 -15.12
CA LEU A 233 6.57 4.91 -16.03
C LEU A 233 8.07 5.04 -15.79
N GLY A 234 8.86 4.75 -16.83
CA GLY A 234 10.29 4.97 -16.83
C GLY A 234 10.70 6.37 -17.29
N ASP A 235 11.99 6.52 -17.57
CA ASP A 235 12.60 7.79 -18.03
C ASP A 235 12.61 7.95 -19.57
N GLY A 236 11.98 6.99 -20.26
CA GLY A 236 11.93 6.99 -21.72
C GLY A 236 11.16 8.19 -22.28
N PRO A 237 11.50 8.63 -23.51
CA PRO A 237 10.91 9.83 -24.11
C PRO A 237 9.44 9.66 -24.54
N ARG A 238 8.93 8.42 -24.63
CA ARG A 238 7.56 8.16 -25.07
C ARG A 238 6.51 8.49 -24.00
N GLY A 239 6.91 8.59 -22.73
CA GLY A 239 6.02 8.94 -21.63
C GLY A 239 4.72 8.11 -21.62
N LEU A 240 3.59 8.79 -21.62
CA LEU A 240 2.25 8.19 -21.59
C LEU A 240 1.63 7.94 -22.98
N GLU A 241 2.43 7.92 -24.04
CA GLU A 241 1.93 7.76 -25.43
C GLU A 241 1.05 6.52 -25.59
N LEU A 242 1.47 5.35 -25.09
CA LEU A 242 0.68 4.11 -25.18
C LEU A 242 -0.67 4.22 -24.48
N VAL A 243 -0.76 4.92 -23.34
CA VAL A 243 -2.01 5.13 -22.63
C VAL A 243 -2.93 6.05 -23.43
N ARG A 244 -2.40 7.14 -24.00
CA ARG A 244 -3.17 8.03 -24.89
C ARG A 244 -3.71 7.30 -26.10
N GLN A 245 -2.89 6.46 -26.75
CA GLN A 245 -3.32 5.65 -27.88
C GLN A 245 -4.40 4.63 -27.46
N ALA A 246 -4.23 3.99 -26.32
CA ALA A 246 -5.22 3.04 -25.78
C ALA A 246 -6.58 3.70 -25.55
N LEU A 247 -6.59 4.90 -24.97
CA LEU A 247 -7.84 5.65 -24.74
C LEU A 247 -8.50 6.11 -26.05
N ALA A 248 -7.71 6.46 -27.06
CA ALA A 248 -8.21 6.91 -28.33
C ALA A 248 -8.72 5.80 -29.27
N GLN A 249 -8.23 4.57 -29.08
CA GLN A 249 -8.46 3.45 -30.00
C GLN A 249 -9.23 2.28 -29.41
N SER A 250 -9.80 2.46 -28.17
CA SER A 250 -10.57 1.39 -27.53
C SER A 250 -11.76 1.95 -26.77
N GLU A 251 -12.69 1.06 -26.38
CA GLU A 251 -13.84 1.34 -25.54
C GLU A 251 -13.54 1.16 -24.03
N LEU A 252 -12.28 0.95 -23.66
CA LEU A 252 -11.88 0.77 -22.28
C LEU A 252 -12.04 2.07 -21.49
N PRO A 253 -12.69 2.02 -20.32
CA PRO A 253 -12.86 3.24 -19.53
C PRO A 253 -11.52 3.71 -18.95
N PRO A 254 -11.26 5.04 -18.92
CA PRO A 254 -9.99 5.61 -18.45
C PRO A 254 -9.56 5.13 -17.05
N ARG A 255 -10.53 4.84 -16.17
CA ARG A 255 -10.27 4.34 -14.80
C ARG A 255 -9.50 3.01 -14.74
N VAL A 256 -9.38 2.28 -15.85
CA VAL A 256 -8.61 1.02 -15.92
C VAL A 256 -7.12 1.30 -15.89
N PHE A 257 -6.68 2.41 -16.46
CA PHE A 257 -5.27 2.78 -16.54
C PHE A 257 -4.85 3.59 -15.31
N HIS A 258 -3.85 3.07 -14.57
CA HIS A 258 -3.32 3.69 -13.37
C HIS A 258 -1.79 3.84 -13.49
N PRO A 259 -1.30 4.90 -14.17
CA PRO A 259 0.13 5.16 -14.31
C PRO A 259 0.71 5.67 -12.98
N THR A 260 1.84 5.09 -12.56
CA THR A 260 2.62 5.51 -11.39
C THR A 260 3.95 6.15 -11.78
N HIS A 261 4.64 6.75 -10.82
CA HIS A 261 5.89 7.49 -10.95
C HIS A 261 5.79 8.70 -11.89
N VAL A 262 4.58 9.24 -12.08
CA VAL A 262 4.37 10.30 -13.08
C VAL A 262 5.06 11.63 -12.70
N ASN A 263 5.50 11.78 -11.45
CA ASN A 263 6.24 12.95 -10.98
C ASN A 263 7.78 12.86 -11.19
N ARG A 264 8.28 11.73 -11.73
CA ARG A 264 9.73 11.53 -11.96
C ARG A 264 10.34 12.42 -13.05
N ARG A 265 9.49 13.00 -13.91
CA ARG A 265 9.85 14.03 -14.87
C ARG A 265 8.75 15.07 -14.95
N LYS A 266 9.14 16.35 -15.04
CA LYS A 266 8.17 17.47 -15.10
C LYS A 266 7.25 17.37 -16.33
N ALA A 267 7.81 17.07 -17.50
CA ALA A 267 7.01 16.88 -18.71
C ALA A 267 6.06 15.69 -18.62
N LEU A 268 6.46 14.60 -17.98
CA LEU A 268 5.61 13.43 -17.75
C LEU A 268 4.43 13.75 -16.82
N PHE A 269 4.67 14.59 -15.80
CA PHE A 269 3.62 15.06 -14.91
C PHE A 269 2.56 15.89 -15.65
N ASP A 270 2.98 16.76 -16.58
CA ASP A 270 2.07 17.56 -17.41
C ASP A 270 1.22 16.66 -18.32
N GLU A 271 1.79 15.60 -18.91
CA GLU A 271 1.05 14.58 -19.65
C GLU A 271 0.04 13.85 -18.76
N ALA A 272 0.44 13.51 -17.52
CA ALA A 272 -0.42 12.81 -16.57
C ALA A 272 -1.61 13.67 -16.10
N LEU A 273 -1.43 14.98 -15.94
CA LEU A 273 -2.53 15.91 -15.67
C LEU A 273 -3.59 15.85 -16.78
N ALA A 274 -3.15 15.82 -18.04
CA ALA A 274 -4.06 15.71 -19.18
C ALA A 274 -4.84 14.36 -19.18
N LEU A 275 -4.21 13.27 -18.77
CA LEU A 275 -4.89 11.97 -18.61
C LEU A 275 -5.86 11.96 -17.44
N ALA A 276 -5.51 12.59 -16.31
CA ALA A 276 -6.41 12.71 -15.17
C ALA A 276 -7.67 13.51 -15.53
N ALA A 277 -7.54 14.55 -16.34
CA ALA A 277 -8.69 15.30 -16.88
C ALA A 277 -9.59 14.44 -17.79
N GLN A 278 -9.07 13.38 -18.40
CA GLN A 278 -9.83 12.40 -19.19
C GLN A 278 -10.45 11.29 -18.33
N GLY A 279 -10.15 11.23 -17.01
CA GLY A 279 -10.74 10.28 -16.07
C GLY A 279 -9.82 9.14 -15.65
N CYS A 280 -8.55 9.11 -16.04
CA CYS A 280 -7.55 8.25 -15.41
C CYS A 280 -7.32 8.67 -13.95
N THR A 281 -6.88 7.76 -13.11
CA THR A 281 -6.27 8.10 -11.83
C THR A 281 -4.76 7.98 -11.98
N ILE A 282 -4.03 9.02 -11.61
CA ILE A 282 -2.56 9.05 -11.68
C ILE A 282 -1.96 8.87 -10.30
N ASP A 283 -0.76 8.32 -10.23
CA ASP A 283 -0.07 8.05 -8.97
C ASP A 283 1.27 8.78 -8.91
N LEU A 284 1.47 9.50 -7.81
CA LEU A 284 2.74 10.13 -7.48
C LEU A 284 3.53 9.21 -6.56
N THR A 285 4.84 9.17 -6.74
CA THR A 285 5.72 8.41 -5.86
C THR A 285 6.45 9.35 -4.90
N ALA A 286 6.41 9.01 -3.62
CA ALA A 286 7.07 9.75 -2.56
C ALA A 286 8.57 9.38 -2.50
N PHE A 287 9.32 9.71 -3.56
CA PHE A 287 10.77 9.54 -3.59
C PHE A 287 11.51 10.86 -3.36
N PRO A 288 12.76 10.82 -2.87
CA PRO A 288 13.57 12.01 -2.73
C PRO A 288 13.93 12.59 -4.10
N VAL A 289 13.86 13.92 -4.23
CA VAL A 289 14.27 14.68 -5.41
C VAL A 289 15.40 15.62 -5.02
N GLU A 290 16.53 15.55 -5.74
CA GLU A 290 17.68 16.41 -5.50
C GLU A 290 17.51 17.77 -6.20
N GLU A 291 18.22 18.78 -5.71
CA GLU A 291 18.21 20.11 -6.33
C GLU A 291 18.76 20.05 -7.75
N GLY A 292 17.98 20.57 -8.71
CA GLY A 292 18.35 20.58 -10.13
C GLY A 292 17.83 19.38 -10.92
N GLU A 293 17.24 18.36 -10.30
CA GLU A 293 16.59 17.26 -11.03
C GLU A 293 15.35 17.74 -11.79
N ASP A 294 15.13 17.17 -12.98
CA ASP A 294 13.93 17.40 -13.79
C ASP A 294 12.73 16.58 -13.29
N ALA A 295 12.50 16.60 -11.98
CA ALA A 295 11.44 15.89 -11.30
C ALA A 295 10.64 16.83 -10.39
N TRP A 296 9.47 16.38 -9.93
CA TRP A 296 8.75 16.99 -8.84
C TRP A 296 8.76 16.05 -7.63
N SER A 297 9.05 16.57 -6.43
CA SER A 297 8.72 15.84 -5.21
C SER A 297 7.21 15.52 -5.20
N ALA A 298 6.79 14.46 -4.52
CA ALA A 298 5.36 14.14 -4.44
C ALA A 298 4.56 15.28 -3.81
N ALA A 299 5.16 16.04 -2.87
CA ALA A 299 4.54 17.21 -2.28
C ALA A 299 4.37 18.34 -3.32
N ASP A 300 5.40 18.68 -4.10
CA ASP A 300 5.32 19.70 -5.15
C ASP A 300 4.32 19.31 -6.23
N ALA A 301 4.33 18.06 -6.64
CA ALA A 301 3.39 17.53 -7.63
C ALA A 301 1.94 17.56 -7.12
N LEU A 302 1.69 17.20 -5.86
CA LEU A 302 0.35 17.28 -5.28
C LEU A 302 -0.17 18.72 -5.21
N LEU A 303 0.66 19.68 -4.78
CA LEU A 303 0.31 21.10 -4.79
C LEU A 303 -0.13 21.55 -6.18
N ARG A 304 0.69 21.27 -7.19
CA ARG A 304 0.39 21.60 -8.60
C ARG A 304 -0.89 20.94 -9.09
N TYR A 305 -1.10 19.68 -8.71
CA TYR A 305 -2.33 18.94 -9.05
C TYR A 305 -3.57 19.62 -8.44
N LEU A 306 -3.52 19.95 -7.15
CA LEU A 306 -4.64 20.59 -6.46
C LEU A 306 -4.96 21.99 -6.99
N ASP A 307 -3.96 22.67 -7.57
CA ASP A 307 -4.12 24.00 -8.18
C ASP A 307 -4.52 23.93 -9.66
N SER A 308 -4.39 22.75 -10.31
CA SER A 308 -4.73 22.60 -11.73
C SER A 308 -6.22 22.62 -12.04
N GLY A 309 -7.07 22.48 -11.03
CA GLY A 309 -8.52 22.33 -11.19
C GLY A 309 -8.97 20.94 -11.67
N THR A 310 -8.04 19.98 -11.78
CA THR A 310 -8.36 18.59 -12.07
C THR A 310 -9.12 17.96 -10.89
N ALA A 311 -9.98 16.99 -11.17
CA ALA A 311 -10.80 16.33 -10.15
C ALA A 311 -9.94 15.74 -9.03
N ALA A 312 -10.10 16.26 -7.80
CA ALA A 312 -9.24 15.94 -6.64
C ALA A 312 -9.18 14.44 -6.31
N GLU A 313 -10.16 13.72 -6.82
CA GLU A 313 -10.23 12.27 -6.63
C GLU A 313 -9.44 11.45 -7.65
N ARG A 314 -8.78 12.03 -8.61
CA ARG A 314 -8.03 11.33 -9.68
C ARG A 314 -6.52 11.30 -9.42
N ILE A 315 -6.12 11.44 -8.18
CA ILE A 315 -4.71 11.36 -7.77
C ILE A 315 -4.57 10.46 -6.55
N THR A 316 -3.52 9.64 -6.55
CA THR A 316 -3.04 8.84 -5.42
C THR A 316 -1.57 9.15 -5.17
N ILE A 317 -1.08 8.82 -4.00
CA ILE A 317 0.34 8.87 -3.67
C ILE A 317 0.73 7.54 -3.04
N SER A 318 1.84 6.98 -3.52
CA SER A 318 2.44 5.75 -3.02
C SER A 318 3.90 5.97 -2.60
N SER A 319 4.45 5.03 -1.82
CA SER A 319 5.82 5.15 -1.33
C SER A 319 6.87 4.48 -2.21
N ASP A 320 6.47 3.50 -3.02
CA ASP A 320 7.40 2.57 -3.67
C ASP A 320 8.34 1.88 -2.66
N ALA A 321 7.83 1.63 -1.44
CA ALA A 321 8.63 1.07 -0.36
C ALA A 321 9.13 -0.33 -0.72
N GLY A 322 10.41 -0.57 -0.40
CA GLY A 322 11.10 -1.80 -0.80
C GLY A 322 11.48 -1.85 -2.27
N GLY A 323 11.06 -0.89 -3.08
CA GLY A 323 11.51 -0.69 -4.45
C GLY A 323 12.94 -0.19 -4.50
N CYS A 324 13.61 -0.47 -5.60
CA CYS A 324 14.95 0.04 -5.87
C CYS A 324 14.85 1.36 -6.61
N LEU A 325 15.61 2.35 -6.15
CA LEU A 325 15.73 3.66 -6.78
C LEU A 325 17.12 3.81 -7.43
N PRO A 326 17.36 3.17 -8.59
CA PRO A 326 18.62 3.28 -9.28
C PRO A 326 18.75 4.64 -9.97
N VAL A 327 19.94 5.23 -9.91
CA VAL A 327 20.35 6.35 -10.74
C VAL A 327 21.27 5.80 -11.83
N PHE A 328 20.93 6.08 -13.10
CA PHE A 328 21.69 5.61 -14.25
C PHE A 328 22.53 6.74 -14.84
N ASP A 329 23.69 6.40 -15.37
CA ASP A 329 24.48 7.30 -16.24
C ASP A 329 23.91 7.35 -17.66
N ALA A 330 24.56 8.14 -18.52
CA ALA A 330 24.14 8.32 -19.93
C ALA A 330 24.23 7.03 -20.75
N GLU A 331 25.07 6.09 -20.32
CA GLU A 331 25.28 4.78 -20.94
C GLU A 331 24.33 3.70 -20.39
N GLY A 332 23.48 4.03 -19.39
CA GLY A 332 22.53 3.12 -18.76
C GLY A 332 23.12 2.25 -17.66
N HIS A 333 24.29 2.55 -17.13
CA HIS A 333 24.87 1.85 -15.98
C HIS A 333 24.37 2.47 -14.68
N VAL A 334 24.12 1.62 -13.66
CA VAL A 334 23.74 2.09 -12.34
C VAL A 334 24.92 2.75 -11.65
N CYS A 335 24.86 4.04 -11.38
CA CYS A 335 25.88 4.78 -10.62
C CYS A 335 25.53 4.97 -9.13
N ARG A 336 24.25 4.92 -8.75
CA ARG A 336 23.80 4.96 -7.36
C ARG A 336 22.56 4.09 -7.17
N MET A 337 22.39 3.54 -5.97
CA MET A 337 21.23 2.75 -5.57
C MET A 337 20.61 3.36 -4.32
N GLY A 338 19.32 3.62 -4.35
CA GLY A 338 18.48 3.93 -3.21
C GLY A 338 17.43 2.86 -2.99
N VAL A 339 16.65 3.00 -1.92
CA VAL A 339 15.52 2.12 -1.61
C VAL A 339 14.34 3.00 -1.22
N GLY A 340 13.15 2.70 -1.74
CA GLY A 340 11.91 3.36 -1.33
C GLY A 340 11.57 3.06 0.13
N GLU A 341 11.16 4.09 0.87
CA GLU A 341 10.88 4.00 2.31
C GLU A 341 9.40 4.32 2.60
N SER A 342 8.74 3.47 3.36
CA SER A 342 7.33 3.65 3.74
C SER A 342 7.05 4.98 4.45
N GLY A 343 8.03 5.49 5.22
CA GLY A 343 7.93 6.77 5.94
C GLY A 343 7.69 7.98 5.03
N ALA A 344 8.17 7.92 3.79
CA ALA A 344 8.04 9.01 2.82
C ALA A 344 6.57 9.39 2.54
N LEU A 345 5.63 8.45 2.73
CA LEU A 345 4.21 8.71 2.51
C LEU A 345 3.66 9.71 3.54
N LEU A 346 3.88 9.46 4.84
CA LEU A 346 3.45 10.36 5.91
C LEU A 346 4.25 11.68 5.90
N GLU A 347 5.53 11.63 5.58
CA GLU A 347 6.38 12.81 5.43
C GLU A 347 5.86 13.74 4.32
N THR A 348 5.45 13.17 3.19
CA THR A 348 4.84 13.94 2.08
C THR A 348 3.53 14.59 2.51
N LEU A 349 2.63 13.89 3.21
CA LEU A 349 1.40 14.47 3.74
C LEU A 349 1.70 15.64 4.67
N ASN A 350 2.63 15.46 5.60
CA ASN A 350 3.04 16.51 6.54
C ASN A 350 3.67 17.71 5.84
N ASP A 351 4.46 17.49 4.79
CA ASP A 351 5.08 18.57 4.03
C ASP A 351 4.01 19.43 3.32
N VAL A 352 3.06 18.80 2.66
CA VAL A 352 1.94 19.48 1.99
C VAL A 352 1.11 20.30 2.98
N VAL A 353 0.82 19.75 4.17
CA VAL A 353 0.06 20.46 5.22
C VAL A 353 0.87 21.63 5.79
N ARG A 354 2.18 21.46 6.02
CA ARG A 354 3.06 22.57 6.47
C ARG A 354 3.15 23.72 5.46
N ARG A 355 2.99 23.42 4.18
CA ARG A 355 2.94 24.45 3.11
C ARG A 355 1.56 25.10 2.97
N GLY A 356 0.62 24.83 3.89
CA GLY A 356 -0.65 25.54 4.04
C GLY A 356 -1.84 24.90 3.32
N VAL A 357 -1.70 23.70 2.76
CA VAL A 357 -2.85 22.97 2.23
C VAL A 357 -3.67 22.42 3.40
N PRO A 358 -4.98 22.69 3.46
CA PRO A 358 -5.85 22.08 4.46
C PRO A 358 -5.79 20.55 4.43
N LEU A 359 -5.74 19.92 5.60
CA LEU A 359 -5.59 18.46 5.72
C LEU A 359 -6.67 17.71 4.93
N GLU A 360 -7.91 18.18 4.98
CA GLU A 360 -9.06 17.60 4.25
C GLU A 360 -8.92 17.66 2.73
N ARG A 361 -8.06 18.54 2.20
CA ARG A 361 -7.74 18.60 0.77
C ARG A 361 -6.58 17.67 0.40
N ALA A 362 -5.60 17.51 1.27
CA ALA A 362 -4.42 16.67 1.03
C ALA A 362 -4.69 15.18 1.32
N LEU A 363 -5.31 14.89 2.46
CA LEU A 363 -5.53 13.54 2.99
C LEU A 363 -6.19 12.55 2.02
N PRO A 364 -7.16 12.97 1.17
CA PRO A 364 -7.79 12.05 0.20
C PRO A 364 -6.80 11.31 -0.70
N ALA A 365 -5.71 11.93 -1.13
CA ALA A 365 -4.71 11.30 -2.01
C ALA A 365 -3.99 10.10 -1.35
N PHE A 366 -3.99 10.02 -0.02
CA PHE A 366 -3.34 8.98 0.78
C PHE A 366 -4.33 7.97 1.39
N THR A 367 -5.64 8.22 1.28
CA THR A 367 -6.68 7.45 1.97
C THR A 367 -7.87 7.12 1.08
N SER A 368 -8.82 8.05 0.92
CA SER A 368 -10.08 7.79 0.22
C SER A 368 -9.93 7.65 -1.30
N ASN A 369 -8.94 8.28 -1.93
CA ASN A 369 -8.72 8.13 -3.37
C ASN A 369 -8.16 6.75 -3.72
N PRO A 370 -7.05 6.25 -3.09
CA PRO A 370 -6.62 4.88 -3.33
C PRO A 370 -7.71 3.86 -2.94
N ALA A 371 -8.44 4.05 -1.84
CA ALA A 371 -9.55 3.17 -1.48
C ALA A 371 -10.60 3.09 -2.58
N ARG A 372 -10.99 4.22 -3.17
CA ARG A 372 -11.95 4.28 -4.27
C ARG A 372 -11.44 3.63 -5.54
N LEU A 373 -10.20 3.95 -5.95
CA LEU A 373 -9.54 3.33 -7.12
C LEU A 373 -9.54 1.81 -6.99
N LEU A 374 -9.16 1.32 -5.82
CA LEU A 374 -9.00 -0.10 -5.52
C LEU A 374 -10.32 -0.78 -5.12
N ARG A 375 -11.44 -0.04 -5.08
CA ARG A 375 -12.77 -0.51 -4.67
C ARG A 375 -12.81 -1.13 -3.27
N LEU A 376 -12.05 -0.56 -2.34
CA LEU A 376 -12.01 -0.94 -0.94
C LEU A 376 -13.08 -0.15 -0.17
N ALA A 377 -14.32 -0.61 -0.22
CA ALA A 377 -15.49 0.14 0.25
C ALA A 377 -15.43 0.52 1.75
N ASP A 378 -14.77 -0.31 2.56
CA ASP A 378 -14.71 -0.13 4.02
C ASP A 378 -13.42 0.55 4.50
N LYS A 379 -12.59 1.07 3.57
CA LYS A 379 -11.29 1.69 3.87
C LYS A 379 -11.22 3.16 3.44
N GLY A 380 -10.18 3.85 3.92
CA GLY A 380 -9.85 5.22 3.55
C GLY A 380 -10.78 6.28 4.12
N ARG A 381 -11.72 5.92 4.99
CA ARG A 381 -12.66 6.82 5.68
C ARG A 381 -12.97 6.35 7.08
N ILE A 382 -13.11 7.30 8.01
CA ILE A 382 -13.63 7.02 9.37
C ILE A 382 -15.14 7.17 9.34
N ARG A 383 -15.85 6.04 9.46
CA ARG A 383 -17.32 5.98 9.58
C ARG A 383 -17.71 4.70 10.31
N VAL A 384 -18.87 4.69 10.93
CA VAL A 384 -19.44 3.48 11.53
C VAL A 384 -19.58 2.39 10.46
N GLY A 385 -19.18 1.18 10.79
CA GLY A 385 -19.14 0.01 9.91
C GLY A 385 -17.89 -0.13 9.05
N ALA A 386 -17.04 0.89 8.94
CA ALA A 386 -15.75 0.80 8.26
C ALA A 386 -14.75 -0.04 9.06
N ASP A 387 -13.68 -0.49 8.38
CA ASP A 387 -12.56 -1.13 9.03
C ASP A 387 -11.92 -0.18 10.06
N ALA A 388 -11.50 -0.73 11.19
CA ALA A 388 -10.81 0.02 12.23
C ALA A 388 -9.33 0.20 11.89
N ASP A 389 -9.08 0.91 10.78
CA ASP A 389 -7.78 1.29 10.25
C ASP A 389 -7.57 2.79 10.50
N LEU A 390 -6.79 3.12 11.54
CA LEU A 390 -6.73 4.46 12.10
C LEU A 390 -5.30 4.89 12.39
N LEU A 391 -5.03 6.18 12.17
CA LEU A 391 -3.74 6.84 12.45
C LEU A 391 -3.98 8.08 13.32
N ALA A 392 -3.50 8.08 14.55
CA ALA A 392 -3.43 9.27 15.37
C ALA A 392 -2.05 9.92 15.23
N LEU A 393 -2.02 11.24 15.01
CA LEU A 393 -0.79 12.01 14.87
C LEU A 393 -0.43 12.72 16.16
N ASP A 394 0.87 12.82 16.46
CA ASP A 394 1.38 13.73 17.48
C ASP A 394 1.41 15.20 16.98
N ALA A 395 1.89 16.10 17.82
CA ALA A 395 1.98 17.52 17.49
C ALA A 395 2.97 17.83 16.34
N ALA A 396 3.97 16.95 16.13
CA ALA A 396 4.95 17.09 15.05
C ALA A 396 4.45 16.47 13.73
N GLY A 397 3.32 15.75 13.77
CA GLY A 397 2.76 15.02 12.63
C GLY A 397 3.29 13.58 12.50
N ALA A 398 4.05 13.09 13.46
CA ALA A 398 4.49 11.69 13.46
C ALA A 398 3.34 10.74 13.91
N ALA A 399 3.42 9.48 13.49
CA ALA A 399 2.48 8.45 13.90
C ALA A 399 2.60 8.20 15.42
N HIS A 400 1.55 8.57 16.17
CA HIS A 400 1.49 8.40 17.62
C HIS A 400 0.81 7.08 18.01
N ASP A 401 -0.41 6.83 17.49
CA ASP A 401 -1.07 5.54 17.63
C ASP A 401 -1.52 5.08 16.25
N VAL A 402 -1.26 3.81 15.93
CA VAL A 402 -1.68 3.18 14.69
C VAL A 402 -2.46 1.93 15.01
N ILE A 403 -3.67 1.86 14.48
CA ILE A 403 -4.57 0.73 14.63
C ILE A 403 -4.84 0.18 13.23
N ALA A 404 -4.53 -1.08 13.01
CA ALA A 404 -4.82 -1.79 11.77
C ALA A 404 -5.73 -2.99 12.07
N GLY A 405 -6.84 -3.10 11.33
CA GLY A 405 -7.82 -4.16 11.56
C GLY A 405 -8.36 -4.21 13.00
N GLY A 406 -8.35 -3.08 13.73
CA GLY A 406 -8.77 -2.99 15.13
C GLY A 406 -7.70 -3.39 16.15
N VAL A 407 -6.49 -3.78 15.72
CA VAL A 407 -5.35 -4.11 16.57
C VAL A 407 -4.40 -2.91 16.68
N VAL A 408 -3.93 -2.64 17.91
CA VAL A 408 -2.96 -1.56 18.14
C VAL A 408 -1.58 -2.04 17.73
N HIS A 409 -1.02 -1.45 16.68
CA HIS A 409 0.33 -1.73 16.17
C HIS A 409 1.39 -0.76 16.71
N VAL A 410 1.01 0.50 16.83
CA VAL A 410 1.86 1.55 17.41
C VAL A 410 1.08 2.23 18.52
N ARG A 411 1.73 2.45 19.65
CA ARG A 411 1.18 3.16 20.80
C ARG A 411 2.17 4.18 21.33
N ALA A 412 1.73 5.42 21.45
CA ALA A 412 2.57 6.52 21.93
C ALA A 412 3.93 6.58 21.20
N GLY A 413 3.93 6.39 19.87
CA GLY A 413 5.11 6.37 19.01
C GLY A 413 5.99 5.11 19.11
N ARG A 414 5.59 4.10 19.88
CA ARG A 414 6.32 2.83 20.05
C ARG A 414 5.60 1.70 19.35
N VAL A 415 6.34 0.83 18.69
CA VAL A 415 5.79 -0.38 18.08
C VAL A 415 5.43 -1.38 19.18
N GLU A 416 4.14 -1.71 19.29
CA GLU A 416 3.62 -2.75 20.17
C GLU A 416 3.44 -4.10 19.45
N HIS A 417 3.07 -4.05 18.16
CA HIS A 417 2.92 -5.25 17.35
C HIS A 417 4.03 -5.32 16.28
N ARG A 418 4.80 -6.39 16.31
CA ARG A 418 5.91 -6.66 15.39
C ARG A 418 5.65 -7.94 14.62
N GLY A 419 6.21 -8.04 13.43
CA GLY A 419 6.26 -9.31 12.70
C GLY A 419 7.10 -10.35 13.44
N THR A 420 6.82 -11.60 13.17
CA THR A 420 7.40 -12.78 13.87
C THR A 420 8.94 -12.74 13.92
N PHE A 421 9.60 -12.18 12.93
CA PHE A 421 11.07 -12.13 12.81
C PHE A 421 11.67 -10.71 12.93
N GLU A 422 10.88 -9.74 13.33
CA GLU A 422 11.35 -8.38 13.60
C GLU A 422 11.95 -8.27 14.99
N ASN A 423 13.20 -7.85 15.09
CA ASN A 423 13.91 -7.67 16.34
C ASN A 423 13.48 -6.40 17.10
N GLU A 424 13.75 -6.34 18.41
CA GLU A 424 13.51 -5.20 19.31
C GLU A 424 14.56 -4.07 19.16
N ASN A 425 15.00 -3.72 17.97
CA ASN A 425 15.97 -2.63 17.81
C ASN A 425 15.30 -1.26 17.68
#